data_63ee287d9d8b16db27b0b424f0dc28d9
#
_entry.id   63ee287d9d8b16db27b0b424f0dc28d9
#
_cell.length_a   1.000
_cell.length_b   1.000
_cell.length_c   1.000
_cell.angle_alpha   90.00
_cell.angle_beta   90.00
_cell.angle_gamma   90.00
#
_symmetry.space_group_name_H-M   'P 1'
#
loop_
_entity.id
_entity.type
_entity.pdbx_description
1 polymer ?
#
loop_
_entity_poly.entity_id
_entity_poly.type
_entity_poly.pdbx_seq_one_letter_code
_entity_poly.pdbx_strand_id
1 'polypeptide(L)'
;MLMPKRVKYRKQMRGRMRGKAYRGAEVNFGDFGLKALEPGWITARQIEAARRALVRAMKRRGKFWIRIFPDKPVTKRPAESRMGKGKGNVEYWVAVVKPGRIMFEVGGGLPDDIAKEALRLAQYKLPIKTKIVGRLEQVGGE
;
A
#
# COMPACT_ATOMS: atom_id res chain seq x y z
N MET A 1 -0.37 -14.13 -2.89
CA MET A 1 -0.07 -12.72 -2.63
C MET A 1 0.27 -11.99 -3.91
N LEU A 2 0.14 -10.69 -3.89
CA LEU A 2 0.44 -9.87 -5.06
C LEU A 2 1.93 -9.88 -5.38
N MET A 3 2.26 -10.07 -6.66
CA MET A 3 3.61 -9.93 -7.15
C MET A 3 3.55 -9.77 -8.68
N PRO A 4 4.56 -9.15 -9.30
CA PRO A 4 4.56 -9.02 -10.76
C PRO A 4 4.68 -10.35 -11.46
N LYS A 5 3.95 -10.51 -12.56
CA LYS A 5 4.08 -11.71 -13.41
C LYS A 5 5.37 -11.68 -14.21
N ARG A 6 5.76 -10.50 -14.66
CA ARG A 6 7.02 -10.29 -15.40
C ARG A 6 7.72 -9.05 -14.88
N VAL A 7 9.04 -9.12 -14.82
CA VAL A 7 9.86 -7.96 -14.46
C VAL A 7 11.03 -7.87 -15.41
N LYS A 8 11.42 -6.65 -15.76
CA LYS A 8 12.60 -6.43 -16.59
C LYS A 8 13.86 -6.85 -15.84
N TYR A 9 13.93 -6.50 -14.57
CA TYR A 9 15.01 -6.91 -13.68
C TYR A 9 14.42 -7.53 -12.43
N ARG A 10 14.82 -8.76 -12.13
CA ARG A 10 14.31 -9.47 -10.96
C ARG A 10 14.79 -8.86 -9.64
N LYS A 11 15.99 -8.30 -9.65
CA LYS A 11 16.58 -7.67 -8.47
C LYS A 11 16.83 -6.20 -8.74
N GLN A 12 16.58 -5.37 -7.75
CA GLN A 12 16.73 -3.92 -7.86
C GLN A 12 17.48 -3.37 -6.66
N MET A 13 18.11 -2.23 -6.85
CA MET A 13 18.76 -1.52 -5.74
C MET A 13 17.70 -0.89 -4.86
N ARG A 14 18.09 -0.61 -3.59
CA ARG A 14 17.16 -0.07 -2.62
C ARG A 14 16.52 1.24 -3.05
N GLY A 15 17.29 2.16 -3.61
CA GLY A 15 16.77 3.45 -4.03
C GLY A 15 16.47 4.40 -2.86
N ARG A 16 16.04 5.60 -3.22
CA ARG A 16 15.71 6.65 -2.25
C ARG A 16 14.21 6.87 -2.18
N MET A 17 13.69 7.04 -0.96
CA MET A 17 12.28 7.30 -0.73
C MET A 17 12.06 8.78 -0.41
N ARG A 18 12.30 9.64 -1.41
CA ARG A 18 12.15 11.10 -1.25
C ARG A 18 10.95 11.61 -2.04
N GLY A 19 10.47 12.78 -1.63
CA GLY A 19 9.41 13.49 -2.32
C GLY A 19 8.02 13.06 -1.89
N LYS A 20 7.05 13.68 -2.53
CA LYS A 20 5.63 13.41 -2.29
C LYS A 20 5.01 12.74 -3.52
N ALA A 21 3.92 12.02 -3.32
CA ALA A 21 3.19 11.43 -4.41
C ALA A 21 2.45 12.53 -5.19
N TYR A 22 2.66 12.56 -6.51
CA TYR A 22 1.88 13.43 -7.40
C TYR A 22 0.78 12.62 -8.08
N ARG A 23 1.07 11.36 -8.40
CA ARG A 23 0.07 10.45 -8.96
C ARG A 23 -0.49 9.57 -7.84
N GLY A 24 -1.78 9.31 -7.91
CA GLY A 24 -2.43 8.49 -6.91
C GLY A 24 -2.60 9.17 -5.57
N ALA A 25 -2.61 10.51 -5.55
CA ALA A 25 -2.77 11.29 -4.32
C ALA A 25 -4.23 11.65 -4.04
N GLU A 26 -5.15 11.28 -4.90
CA GLU A 26 -6.57 11.62 -4.78
C GLU A 26 -7.43 10.36 -4.73
N VAL A 27 -8.53 10.44 -3.99
CA VAL A 27 -9.55 9.39 -3.98
C VAL A 27 -10.35 9.51 -5.27
N ASN A 28 -10.22 8.52 -6.15
CA ASN A 28 -10.83 8.56 -7.49
C ASN A 28 -11.95 7.55 -7.69
N PHE A 29 -11.89 6.41 -7.01
CA PHE A 29 -12.81 5.31 -7.27
C PHE A 29 -13.88 5.15 -6.21
N GLY A 30 -13.54 5.38 -4.95
CA GLY A 30 -14.44 5.21 -3.83
C GLY A 30 -14.85 6.53 -3.20
N ASP A 31 -15.42 6.43 -2.01
CA ASP A 31 -15.86 7.59 -1.23
C ASP A 31 -14.82 7.99 -0.19
N PHE A 32 -14.07 7.03 0.32
CA PHE A 32 -13.00 7.25 1.29
C PHE A 32 -11.76 6.48 0.89
N GLY A 33 -10.61 7.00 1.27
CA GLY A 33 -9.34 6.38 1.00
C GLY A 33 -8.40 6.44 2.19
N LEU A 34 -7.38 5.59 2.16
CA LEU A 34 -6.34 5.56 3.16
C LEU A 34 -5.08 6.17 2.56
N LYS A 35 -4.69 7.31 3.09
CA LYS A 35 -3.58 8.12 2.58
C LYS A 35 -2.34 7.91 3.43
N ALA A 36 -1.20 7.70 2.79
CA ALA A 36 0.09 7.61 3.47
C ALA A 36 0.52 8.98 3.95
N LEU A 37 0.96 9.07 5.20
CA LEU A 37 1.49 10.30 5.77
C LEU A 37 3.01 10.31 5.82
N GLU A 38 3.63 9.17 5.64
CA GLU A 38 5.09 9.05 5.63
C GLU A 38 5.52 8.05 4.57
N PRO A 39 6.80 8.10 4.13
CA PRO A 39 7.28 7.15 3.14
C PRO A 39 7.51 5.78 3.78
N GLY A 40 7.43 4.73 2.98
CA GLY A 40 7.72 3.40 3.48
C GLY A 40 7.56 2.34 2.41
N TRP A 41 7.98 1.15 2.77
CA TRP A 41 7.83 -0.04 1.97
C TRP A 41 6.70 -0.88 2.57
N ILE A 42 5.71 -1.19 1.74
CA ILE A 42 4.58 -2.02 2.16
C ILE A 42 4.76 -3.37 1.48
N THR A 43 4.92 -4.42 2.28
CA THR A 43 5.13 -5.76 1.72
C THR A 43 3.82 -6.33 1.17
N ALA A 44 3.95 -7.30 0.26
CA ALA A 44 2.78 -8.01 -0.26
C ALA A 44 1.95 -8.64 0.86
N ARG A 45 2.61 -9.14 1.91
CA ARG A 45 1.92 -9.70 3.08
C ARG A 45 1.13 -8.66 3.85
N GLN A 46 1.69 -7.47 4.01
CA GLN A 46 1.01 -6.36 4.69
C GLN A 46 -0.20 -5.90 3.88
N ILE A 47 -0.06 -5.80 2.56
CA ILE A 47 -1.18 -5.46 1.68
C ILE A 47 -2.30 -6.49 1.83
N GLU A 48 -1.95 -7.77 1.82
CA GLU A 48 -2.93 -8.85 1.96
C GLU A 48 -3.60 -8.83 3.34
N ALA A 49 -2.85 -8.58 4.41
CA ALA A 49 -3.40 -8.48 5.75
C ALA A 49 -4.38 -7.31 5.86
N ALA A 50 -4.02 -6.15 5.28
CA ALA A 50 -4.89 -4.97 5.27
C ALA A 50 -6.16 -5.25 4.47
N ARG A 51 -6.02 -5.90 3.30
CA ARG A 51 -7.16 -6.28 2.47
C ARG A 51 -8.14 -7.17 3.24
N ARG A 52 -7.63 -8.18 3.92
CA ARG A 52 -8.47 -9.10 4.70
C ARG A 52 -9.22 -8.38 5.82
N ALA A 53 -8.54 -7.50 6.54
CA ALA A 53 -9.16 -6.73 7.61
C ALA A 53 -10.27 -5.83 7.07
N LEU A 54 -10.00 -5.18 5.94
CA LEU A 54 -10.93 -4.27 5.28
C LEU A 54 -12.18 -5.02 4.79
N VAL A 55 -11.99 -6.12 4.09
CA VAL A 55 -13.09 -6.93 3.55
C VAL A 55 -13.97 -7.49 4.66
N ARG A 56 -13.35 -7.96 5.74
CA ARG A 56 -14.09 -8.48 6.89
C ARG A 56 -14.99 -7.42 7.51
N ALA A 57 -14.48 -6.20 7.64
CA ALA A 57 -15.25 -5.10 8.21
C ALA A 57 -16.41 -4.67 7.30
N MET A 58 -16.22 -4.78 5.98
CA MET A 58 -17.25 -4.43 5.01
C MET A 58 -18.40 -5.41 4.95
N LYS A 59 -18.20 -6.65 5.42
CA LYS A 59 -19.24 -7.70 5.45
C LYS A 59 -19.89 -7.95 4.09
N ARG A 60 -19.07 -7.99 3.03
CA ARG A 60 -19.51 -8.22 1.64
C ARG A 60 -20.39 -7.09 1.07
N ARG A 61 -20.33 -5.93 1.67
CA ARG A 61 -21.05 -4.75 1.18
C ARG A 61 -20.08 -3.79 0.51
N GLY A 62 -20.55 -3.06 -0.49
CA GLY A 62 -19.75 -2.05 -1.15
C GLY A 62 -18.62 -2.62 -2.00
N LYS A 63 -17.68 -1.76 -2.33
CA LYS A 63 -16.52 -2.09 -3.16
C LYS A 63 -15.26 -1.52 -2.53
N PHE A 64 -14.13 -2.16 -2.83
CA PHE A 64 -12.83 -1.65 -2.41
C PHE A 64 -11.84 -1.70 -3.58
N TRP A 65 -10.82 -0.86 -3.50
CA TRP A 65 -9.77 -0.80 -4.50
C TRP A 65 -8.42 -0.75 -3.79
N ILE A 66 -7.48 -1.57 -4.26
CA ILE A 66 -6.09 -1.54 -3.80
C ILE A 66 -5.33 -0.73 -4.85
N ARG A 67 -4.77 0.42 -4.46
CA ARG A 67 -4.15 1.34 -5.39
C ARG A 67 -2.62 1.30 -5.37
N ILE A 68 -2.05 0.36 -4.65
CA ILE A 68 -0.61 0.12 -4.64
C ILE A 68 -0.35 -1.31 -5.07
N PHE A 69 0.82 -1.52 -5.65
CA PHE A 69 1.21 -2.85 -6.12
C PHE A 69 2.65 -3.13 -5.71
N PRO A 70 2.94 -4.31 -5.16
CA PRO A 70 4.30 -4.65 -4.71
C PRO A 70 5.16 -5.10 -5.90
N ASP A 71 5.73 -4.14 -6.60
CA ASP A 71 6.52 -4.38 -7.81
C ASP A 71 8.03 -4.35 -7.58
N LYS A 72 8.48 -3.98 -6.38
CA LYS A 72 9.91 -3.92 -6.06
C LYS A 72 10.34 -5.18 -5.33
N PRO A 73 11.32 -5.94 -5.88
CA PRO A 73 11.84 -7.12 -5.19
C PRO A 73 12.83 -6.70 -4.11
N VAL A 74 12.74 -7.36 -2.96
CA VAL A 74 13.69 -7.16 -1.87
C VAL A 74 14.47 -8.46 -1.68
N THR A 75 15.79 -8.34 -1.67
CA THR A 75 16.68 -9.47 -1.50
C THR A 75 17.26 -9.45 -0.09
N LYS A 76 17.46 -10.64 0.45
CA LYS A 76 18.13 -10.79 1.73
C LYS A 76 19.48 -11.49 1.48
N ARG A 77 20.54 -10.92 2.05
CA ARG A 77 21.85 -11.53 1.95
C ARG A 77 21.87 -12.81 2.80
N PRO A 78 22.25 -13.96 2.24
CA PRO A 78 22.41 -15.15 3.06
C PRO A 78 23.43 -14.91 4.17
N ALA A 79 23.19 -15.48 5.36
CA ALA A 79 24.09 -15.31 6.50
C ALA A 79 25.51 -15.76 6.20
N GLU A 80 25.66 -16.75 5.31
CA GLU A 80 26.95 -17.30 4.91
C GLU A 80 27.59 -16.59 3.73
N SER A 81 26.92 -15.56 3.18
CA SER A 81 27.42 -14.86 2.01
C SER A 81 28.60 -13.97 2.37
N ARG A 82 29.68 -14.12 1.64
CA ARG A 82 30.84 -13.23 1.78
C ARG A 82 30.56 -11.93 1.05
N MET A 83 31.15 -10.84 1.54
CA MET A 83 31.02 -9.55 0.87
C MET A 83 31.51 -9.62 -0.57
N GLY A 84 30.74 -9.01 -1.47
CA GLY A 84 31.14 -8.92 -2.88
C GLY A 84 30.65 -10.02 -3.79
N LYS A 85 29.90 -10.99 -3.29
CA LYS A 85 29.37 -12.07 -4.12
C LYS A 85 27.99 -11.79 -4.74
N GLY A 86 27.57 -10.54 -4.76
CA GLY A 86 26.31 -10.16 -5.37
C GLY A 86 25.11 -10.31 -4.45
N LYS A 87 23.92 -10.03 -5.00
CA LYS A 87 22.68 -10.08 -4.24
C LYS A 87 22.18 -11.50 -4.05
N GLY A 88 21.55 -11.75 -2.90
CA GLY A 88 20.87 -12.99 -2.65
C GLY A 88 19.61 -13.14 -3.49
N ASN A 89 18.85 -14.20 -3.25
CA ASN A 89 17.59 -14.44 -3.93
C ASN A 89 16.53 -13.45 -3.50
N VAL A 90 15.54 -13.22 -4.35
CA VAL A 90 14.37 -12.40 -4.00
C VAL A 90 13.60 -13.11 -2.90
N GLU A 91 13.41 -12.42 -1.77
CA GLU A 91 12.66 -12.98 -0.65
C GLU A 91 11.21 -12.51 -0.62
N TYR A 92 10.99 -11.26 -0.97
CA TYR A 92 9.63 -10.73 -0.94
C TYR A 92 9.53 -9.48 -1.82
N TRP A 93 8.31 -9.07 -2.05
CA TRP A 93 7.99 -7.93 -2.90
C TRP A 93 7.36 -6.82 -2.07
N VAL A 94 7.69 -5.57 -2.41
CA VAL A 94 7.16 -4.40 -1.70
C VAL A 94 6.66 -3.36 -2.68
N ALA A 95 5.68 -2.58 -2.21
CA ALA A 95 5.27 -1.34 -2.87
C ALA A 95 6.03 -0.21 -2.19
N VAL A 96 6.68 0.63 -2.98
CA VAL A 96 7.34 1.84 -2.48
C VAL A 96 6.28 2.94 -2.44
N VAL A 97 6.00 3.44 -1.24
CA VAL A 97 4.93 4.42 -1.03
C VAL A 97 5.54 5.74 -0.59
N LYS A 98 5.11 6.82 -1.23
CA LYS A 98 5.51 8.19 -0.87
C LYS A 98 4.39 8.86 -0.08
N PRO A 99 4.73 9.86 0.77
CA PRO A 99 3.69 10.61 1.48
C PRO A 99 2.68 11.21 0.50
N GLY A 100 1.41 11.11 0.84
CA GLY A 100 0.32 11.60 0.00
C GLY A 100 -0.34 10.53 -0.86
N ARG A 101 0.27 9.36 -1.00
CA ARG A 101 -0.28 8.28 -1.83
C ARG A 101 -1.53 7.68 -1.19
N ILE A 102 -2.59 7.53 -1.98
CA ILE A 102 -3.76 6.76 -1.58
C ILE A 102 -3.47 5.29 -1.84
N MET A 103 -3.52 4.49 -0.79
CA MET A 103 -3.18 3.07 -0.86
C MET A 103 -4.41 2.18 -1.05
N PHE A 104 -5.50 2.51 -0.38
CA PHE A 104 -6.75 1.77 -0.44
C PHE A 104 -7.91 2.73 -0.56
N GLU A 105 -8.98 2.31 -1.23
CA GLU A 105 -10.22 3.07 -1.28
C GLU A 105 -11.40 2.14 -1.02
N VAL A 106 -12.45 2.69 -0.44
CA VAL A 106 -13.71 1.98 -0.22
C VAL A 106 -14.87 2.85 -0.64
N GLY A 107 -15.94 2.22 -1.08
CA GLY A 107 -17.14 2.93 -1.53
C GLY A 107 -18.18 1.94 -2.03
N GLY A 108 -18.92 2.34 -3.08
CA GLY A 108 -19.94 1.48 -3.68
C GLY A 108 -21.19 1.34 -2.84
N GLY A 109 -21.65 2.44 -2.23
CA GLY A 109 -22.87 2.44 -1.43
C GLY A 109 -22.68 2.00 0.02
N LEU A 110 -21.43 1.90 0.45
CA LEU A 110 -21.12 1.52 1.83
C LEU A 110 -21.42 2.70 2.76
N PRO A 111 -22.11 2.47 3.91
CA PRO A 111 -22.30 3.53 4.88
C PRO A 111 -20.97 4.12 5.35
N ASP A 112 -20.96 5.43 5.60
CA ASP A 112 -19.73 6.15 5.95
C ASP A 112 -19.05 5.60 7.20
N ASP A 113 -19.81 5.27 8.23
CA ASP A 113 -19.26 4.73 9.46
C ASP A 113 -18.58 3.37 9.24
N ILE A 114 -19.17 2.52 8.43
CA ILE A 114 -18.61 1.21 8.10
C ILE A 114 -17.35 1.39 7.22
N ALA A 115 -17.40 2.33 6.26
CA ALA A 115 -16.25 2.62 5.40
C ALA A 115 -15.05 3.08 6.22
N LYS A 116 -15.26 4.01 7.14
CA LYS A 116 -14.19 4.53 8.01
C LYS A 116 -13.65 3.44 8.93
N GLU A 117 -14.52 2.61 9.49
CA GLU A 117 -14.11 1.51 10.36
C GLU A 117 -13.26 0.48 9.59
N ALA A 118 -13.67 0.16 8.36
CA ALA A 118 -12.92 -0.78 7.52
C ALA A 118 -11.50 -0.25 7.25
N LEU A 119 -11.37 1.03 6.89
CA LEU A 119 -10.07 1.63 6.65
C LEU A 119 -9.25 1.72 7.93
N ARG A 120 -9.89 2.00 9.07
CA ARG A 120 -9.20 2.04 10.36
C ARG A 120 -8.60 0.68 10.71
N LEU A 121 -9.33 -0.40 10.49
CA LEU A 121 -8.81 -1.74 10.74
C LEU A 121 -7.67 -2.08 9.78
N ALA A 122 -7.74 -1.61 8.53
CA ALA A 122 -6.65 -1.79 7.59
C ALA A 122 -5.38 -1.04 8.04
N GLN A 123 -5.53 0.14 8.65
CA GLN A 123 -4.38 0.92 9.14
C GLN A 123 -3.51 0.12 10.09
N TYR A 124 -4.11 -0.70 10.95
CA TYR A 124 -3.36 -1.48 11.94
C TYR A 124 -2.44 -2.52 11.32
N LYS A 125 -2.65 -2.86 10.05
CA LYS A 125 -1.84 -3.86 9.34
C LYS A 125 -0.70 -3.23 8.55
N LEU A 126 -0.61 -1.91 8.52
CA LEU A 126 0.38 -1.19 7.74
C LEU A 126 1.48 -0.63 8.64
N PRO A 127 2.74 -0.57 8.15
CA PRO A 127 3.88 -0.15 8.97
C PRO A 127 4.09 1.36 9.02
N ILE A 128 3.33 2.13 8.27
CA ILE A 128 3.50 3.59 8.18
C ILE A 128 2.28 4.31 8.73
N LYS A 129 2.46 5.57 9.07
CA LYS A 129 1.35 6.42 9.51
C LYS A 129 0.45 6.73 8.32
N THR A 130 -0.85 6.69 8.56
CA THR A 130 -1.87 6.86 7.52
C THR A 130 -3.00 7.72 8.05
N LYS A 131 -3.78 8.27 7.10
CA LYS A 131 -4.95 9.08 7.40
C LYS A 131 -6.11 8.65 6.51
N ILE A 132 -7.30 8.59 7.08
CA ILE A 132 -8.52 8.33 6.31
C ILE A 132 -8.99 9.66 5.75
N VAL A 133 -9.16 9.73 4.42
CA VAL A 133 -9.60 10.94 3.74
C VAL A 133 -10.83 10.66 2.91
N GLY A 134 -11.74 11.61 2.84
CA GLY A 134 -12.89 11.55 1.96
C GLY A 134 -12.59 12.24 0.64
N ARG A 135 -13.35 11.89 -0.38
CA ARG A 135 -13.17 12.50 -1.69
C ARG A 135 -13.33 14.03 -1.65
N LEU A 136 -14.30 14.51 -0.86
CA LEU A 136 -14.57 15.96 -0.74
C LEU A 136 -13.49 16.68 0.06
N GLU A 137 -12.85 16.02 1.02
CA GLU A 137 -11.80 16.62 1.84
C GLU A 137 -10.57 16.95 1.03
N GLN A 138 -10.30 16.22 -0.04
CA GLN A 138 -9.15 16.49 -0.91
C GLN A 138 -9.34 17.73 -1.76
N VAL A 139 -10.59 18.03 -2.12
CA VAL A 139 -10.92 19.20 -2.93
C VAL A 139 -10.65 20.49 -2.15
N GLY A 140 -10.70 20.43 -0.82
CA GLY A 140 -10.40 21.57 0.04
C GLY A 140 -8.95 21.96 0.15
N GLY A 141 -8.04 21.26 -0.54
CA GLY A 141 -6.63 21.65 -0.60
C GLY A 141 -5.77 21.27 0.59
N GLU A 142 -6.22 20.41 1.45
CA GLU A 142 -5.47 19.97 2.62
C GLU A 142 -4.82 18.60 2.41
#